data_e3b1414e79a5e7f545446ba049b3330f
#
_entry.id   e3b1414e79a5e7f545446ba049b3330f
#
_cell.length_a   1.000
_cell.length_b   1.000
_cell.length_c   1.000
_cell.angle_alpha   90.00
_cell.angle_beta   90.00
_cell.angle_gamma   90.00
#
_symmetry.space_group_name_H-M   'P 1'
#
loop_
_entity.id
_entity.type
_entity.pdbx_description
1 polymer ?
#
loop_
_entity_poly.entity_id
_entity_poly.type
_entity_poly.pdbx_seq_one_letter_code
_entity_poly.pdbx_strand_id
1 'polypeptide(L)'
;TLFPYTTLFRSRQSLTQIYEELSGLGYEGGYDAVRRYASNWARTQSSGASAAFVPLSFAPGEAYQFDWSHEVVVIDGATTTIKVAHVRLCHSRMFFVRAYPRETQEMVFDAHDRAFAFFKGTCTRGIYDNMKTAVETIFVGKERLYNRRFLQMASHYLVDPVACTPASGWEKGQVESQVGTVRQRFFSPRVRVKSYEELNAWLLDKCIASARSSKHPELTDKTVWEVFQKERPHLVPYAGR
;
A
#
# COMPACT_ATOMS: atom_id res chain seq x y z
N THR A 1 -3.06 6.21 44.57
CA THR A 1 -2.65 4.84 44.24
C THR A 1 -2.85 4.67 42.74
N LEU A 2 -1.77 4.83 41.96
CA LEU A 2 -1.78 4.85 40.50
C LEU A 2 -1.64 3.42 39.96
N PHE A 3 -2.60 3.02 39.32
CA PHE A 3 -3.09 2.01 38.41
C PHE A 3 -2.07 1.02 37.78
N PRO A 4 -2.28 -0.31 38.00
CA PRO A 4 -1.64 -1.36 37.22
C PRO A 4 -2.23 -1.56 35.82
N TYR A 5 -3.15 -0.69 35.35
CA TYR A 5 -3.97 -0.91 34.14
C TYR A 5 -3.35 -0.38 32.84
N THR A 6 -2.20 0.26 32.86
CA THR A 6 -1.52 0.77 31.65
C THR A 6 -1.09 -0.35 30.69
N THR A 7 -0.98 -1.58 31.17
CA THR A 7 -0.64 -2.76 30.35
C THR A 7 -1.77 -3.14 29.39
N LEU A 8 -3.02 -2.92 29.78
CA LEU A 8 -4.21 -3.25 28.98
C LEU A 8 -4.28 -2.38 27.69
N PHE A 9 -3.86 -1.12 27.76
CA PHE A 9 -3.85 -0.21 26.60
C PHE A 9 -2.71 -0.48 25.62
N ARG A 10 -1.77 -1.36 25.95
CA ARG A 10 -0.71 -1.84 25.03
C ARG A 10 -1.11 -3.09 24.24
N SER A 11 -2.20 -3.75 24.62
CA SER A 11 -2.77 -4.88 23.89
C SER A 11 -3.52 -4.39 22.65
N ARG A 12 -3.68 -5.26 21.63
CA ARG A 12 -4.50 -4.98 20.44
C ARG A 12 -6.00 -5.11 20.69
N GLN A 13 -6.45 -4.97 21.94
CA GLN A 13 -7.84 -5.07 22.33
C GLN A 13 -8.64 -3.83 21.93
N SER A 14 -9.92 -4.03 21.63
CA SER A 14 -10.85 -2.92 21.44
C SER A 14 -11.17 -2.23 22.78
N LEU A 15 -11.57 -0.96 22.74
CA LEU A 15 -11.96 -0.23 23.96
C LEU A 15 -13.11 -0.90 24.70
N THR A 16 -14.00 -1.60 23.99
CA THR A 16 -15.10 -2.38 24.59
C THR A 16 -14.56 -3.56 25.38
N GLN A 17 -13.62 -4.31 24.81
CA GLN A 17 -12.98 -5.43 25.51
C GLN A 17 -12.21 -4.98 26.76
N ILE A 18 -11.50 -3.85 26.65
CA ILE A 18 -10.79 -3.24 27.79
C ILE A 18 -11.80 -2.85 28.90
N TYR A 19 -12.94 -2.26 28.53
CA TYR A 19 -13.97 -1.89 29.49
C TYR A 19 -14.59 -3.12 30.18
N GLU A 20 -14.89 -4.18 29.42
CA GLU A 20 -15.42 -5.45 29.96
C GLU A 20 -14.43 -6.10 30.94
N GLU A 21 -13.15 -6.12 30.61
CA GLU A 21 -12.08 -6.64 31.47
C GLU A 21 -11.92 -5.80 32.76
N LEU A 22 -11.94 -4.48 32.64
CA LEU A 22 -11.91 -3.57 33.79
C LEU A 22 -13.12 -3.77 34.71
N SER A 23 -14.31 -3.92 34.10
CA SER A 23 -15.55 -4.18 34.89
C SER A 23 -15.48 -5.53 35.62
N GLY A 24 -14.91 -6.55 34.98
CA GLY A 24 -14.62 -7.86 35.63
C GLY A 24 -13.61 -7.77 36.77
N LEU A 25 -12.71 -6.78 36.73
CA LEU A 25 -11.75 -6.48 37.80
C LEU A 25 -12.29 -5.52 38.90
N GLY A 26 -13.59 -5.20 38.86
CA GLY A 26 -14.25 -4.35 39.86
C GLY A 26 -14.23 -2.84 39.54
N TYR A 27 -14.05 -2.45 38.27
CA TYR A 27 -14.16 -1.05 37.86
C TYR A 27 -15.64 -0.63 37.80
N GLU A 28 -16.03 0.36 38.59
CA GLU A 28 -17.41 0.87 38.69
C GLU A 28 -17.69 2.09 37.81
N GLY A 29 -16.71 2.55 37.04
CA GLY A 29 -16.84 3.69 36.11
C GLY A 29 -17.51 3.35 34.81
N GLY A 30 -18.05 4.34 34.10
CA GLY A 30 -18.69 4.14 32.80
C GLY A 30 -17.70 4.02 31.63
N TYR A 31 -18.15 3.44 30.52
CA TYR A 31 -17.39 3.28 29.26
C TYR A 31 -16.79 4.59 28.74
N ASP A 32 -17.52 5.71 28.84
CA ASP A 32 -17.03 7.02 28.38
C ASP A 32 -15.83 7.54 29.19
N ALA A 33 -15.69 7.14 30.44
CA ALA A 33 -14.52 7.45 31.25
C ALA A 33 -13.29 6.68 30.75
N VAL A 34 -13.45 5.41 30.42
CA VAL A 34 -12.39 4.58 29.81
C VAL A 34 -11.98 5.13 28.43
N ARG A 35 -12.96 5.53 27.59
CA ARG A 35 -12.70 6.13 26.29
C ARG A 35 -11.92 7.45 26.39
N ARG A 36 -12.31 8.34 27.33
CA ARG A 36 -11.59 9.60 27.58
C ARG A 36 -10.18 9.36 28.11
N TYR A 37 -10.02 8.41 29.01
CA TYR A 37 -8.70 8.04 29.54
C TYR A 37 -7.80 7.48 28.42
N ALA A 38 -8.28 6.56 27.60
CA ALA A 38 -7.56 5.99 26.46
C ALA A 38 -7.13 7.08 25.45
N SER A 39 -8.02 8.03 25.15
CA SER A 39 -7.72 9.18 24.28
C SER A 39 -6.64 10.10 24.87
N ASN A 40 -6.70 10.39 26.16
CA ASN A 40 -5.70 11.19 26.86
C ASN A 40 -4.36 10.44 26.96
N TRP A 41 -4.38 9.16 27.27
CA TRP A 41 -3.18 8.31 27.33
C TRP A 41 -2.49 8.25 25.97
N ALA A 42 -3.24 8.04 24.87
CA ALA A 42 -2.70 8.07 23.51
C ALA A 42 -2.04 9.41 23.17
N ARG A 43 -2.64 10.53 23.60
CA ARG A 43 -2.03 11.89 23.43
C ARG A 43 -0.74 12.05 24.26
N THR A 44 -0.72 11.54 25.48
CA THR A 44 0.45 11.66 26.37
C THR A 44 1.58 10.75 25.90
N GLN A 45 1.27 9.56 25.36
CA GLN A 45 2.26 8.68 24.75
C GLN A 45 2.81 9.25 23.43
N SER A 46 1.98 9.95 22.65
CA SER A 46 2.43 10.64 21.44
C SER A 46 3.26 11.88 21.71
N SER A 47 3.18 12.49 22.91
CA SER A 47 4.03 13.62 23.31
C SER A 47 5.39 13.22 23.90
N GLY A 48 5.57 11.95 24.25
CA GLY A 48 6.83 11.42 24.81
C GLY A 48 7.55 10.45 23.89
N ALA A 49 8.03 10.88 22.79
CA ALA A 49 8.72 10.33 21.63
C ALA A 49 7.81 10.42 20.41
N SER A 50 7.57 11.60 19.93
CA SER A 50 7.53 11.83 18.51
C SER A 50 8.89 11.34 18.01
N ALA A 51 9.04 10.04 17.74
CA ALA A 51 10.00 9.60 16.75
C ALA A 51 9.70 10.52 15.57
N ALA A 52 10.62 11.43 15.26
CA ALA A 52 10.43 12.37 14.18
C ALA A 52 10.06 11.52 12.98
N PHE A 53 8.77 11.57 12.60
CA PHE A 53 8.32 10.95 11.36
C PHE A 53 9.00 11.81 10.28
N VAL A 54 10.20 11.40 9.90
CA VAL A 54 10.86 11.95 8.72
C VAL A 54 10.08 11.35 7.55
N PRO A 55 9.25 12.14 6.85
CA PRO A 55 8.57 11.65 5.68
C PRO A 55 9.63 11.10 4.75
N LEU A 56 9.48 9.85 4.28
CA LEU A 56 10.36 9.30 3.26
C LEU A 56 10.17 10.15 2.00
N SER A 57 11.10 11.05 1.77
CA SER A 57 11.19 11.83 0.55
C SER A 57 11.96 11.01 -0.47
N PHE A 58 11.40 10.84 -1.65
CA PHE A 58 12.01 10.14 -2.76
C PHE A 58 12.28 11.14 -3.89
N ALA A 59 13.45 11.06 -4.48
CA ALA A 59 13.77 11.83 -5.68
C ALA A 59 12.91 11.34 -6.88
N PRO A 60 12.68 12.20 -7.90
CA PRO A 60 12.01 11.78 -9.13
C PRO A 60 12.69 10.58 -9.78
N GLY A 61 11.94 9.53 -10.10
CA GLY A 61 12.45 8.31 -10.72
C GLY A 61 13.24 7.38 -9.78
N GLU A 62 13.28 7.67 -8.48
CA GLU A 62 14.07 6.88 -7.53
C GLU A 62 13.42 5.52 -7.22
N ALA A 63 12.14 5.51 -6.82
CA ALA A 63 11.52 4.27 -6.34
C ALA A 63 10.05 4.17 -6.69
N TYR A 64 9.60 2.92 -6.84
CA TYR A 64 8.19 2.55 -6.81
C TYR A 64 7.92 1.50 -5.75
N GLN A 65 6.67 1.36 -5.36
CA GLN A 65 6.18 0.32 -4.46
C GLN A 65 5.22 -0.59 -5.20
N PHE A 66 5.29 -1.89 -4.89
CA PHE A 66 4.38 -2.91 -5.40
C PHE A 66 3.65 -3.60 -4.25
N ASP A 67 2.35 -3.84 -4.43
CA ASP A 67 1.53 -4.62 -3.49
C ASP A 67 0.37 -5.33 -4.19
N TRP A 68 -0.21 -6.32 -3.52
CA TRP A 68 -1.44 -6.99 -3.92
C TRP A 68 -2.60 -6.64 -2.99
N SER A 69 -3.80 -6.51 -3.54
CA SER A 69 -5.04 -6.54 -2.77
C SER A 69 -6.01 -7.58 -3.30
N HIS A 70 -7.03 -7.87 -2.49
CA HIS A 70 -8.12 -8.78 -2.83
C HIS A 70 -9.41 -7.97 -2.83
N GLU A 71 -10.11 -8.01 -3.96
CA GLU A 71 -11.36 -7.28 -4.12
C GLU A 71 -12.46 -8.22 -4.63
N VAL A 72 -13.71 -7.87 -4.36
CA VAL A 72 -14.88 -8.65 -4.79
C VAL A 72 -15.64 -7.84 -5.83
N VAL A 73 -15.81 -8.44 -7.01
CA VAL A 73 -16.50 -7.84 -8.15
C VAL A 73 -17.56 -8.81 -8.70
N VAL A 74 -18.37 -8.34 -9.64
CA VAL A 74 -19.26 -9.21 -10.44
C VAL A 74 -18.75 -9.20 -11.87
N ILE A 75 -18.31 -10.37 -12.37
CA ILE A 75 -17.85 -10.56 -13.75
C ILE A 75 -18.83 -11.52 -14.42
N ASP A 76 -19.42 -11.09 -15.54
CA ASP A 76 -20.43 -11.86 -16.29
C ASP A 76 -21.54 -12.45 -15.39
N GLY A 77 -22.04 -11.62 -14.46
CA GLY A 77 -23.07 -12.00 -13.49
C GLY A 77 -22.59 -12.83 -12.29
N ALA A 78 -21.36 -13.35 -12.30
CA ALA A 78 -20.79 -14.15 -11.21
C ALA A 78 -20.00 -13.28 -10.21
N THR A 79 -20.30 -13.42 -8.91
CA THR A 79 -19.48 -12.80 -7.86
C THR A 79 -18.14 -13.47 -7.76
N THR A 80 -17.07 -12.74 -8.00
CA THR A 80 -15.70 -13.26 -8.11
C THR A 80 -14.75 -12.48 -7.20
N THR A 81 -13.92 -13.18 -6.45
CA THR A 81 -12.78 -12.58 -5.75
C THR A 81 -11.61 -12.51 -6.70
N ILE A 82 -11.12 -11.31 -6.94
CA ILE A 82 -9.99 -11.03 -7.83
C ILE A 82 -8.77 -10.58 -7.05
N LYS A 83 -7.61 -10.67 -7.69
CA LYS A 83 -6.36 -10.09 -7.21
C LYS A 83 -6.12 -8.79 -7.96
N VAL A 84 -5.71 -7.75 -7.25
CA VAL A 84 -5.40 -6.45 -7.85
C VAL A 84 -3.95 -6.11 -7.54
N ALA A 85 -3.15 -5.99 -8.59
CA ALA A 85 -1.77 -5.51 -8.50
C ALA A 85 -1.76 -3.99 -8.41
N HIS A 86 -1.00 -3.44 -7.49
CA HIS A 86 -0.78 -2.02 -7.31
C HIS A 86 0.69 -1.70 -7.56
N VAL A 87 0.97 -0.78 -8.46
CA VAL A 87 2.30 -0.21 -8.68
C VAL A 87 2.20 1.30 -8.47
N ARG A 88 3.00 1.85 -7.54
CA ARG A 88 2.95 3.26 -7.18
C ARG A 88 4.33 3.90 -7.22
N LEU A 89 4.49 4.99 -7.97
CA LEU A 89 5.68 5.82 -7.93
C LEU A 89 5.76 6.57 -6.59
N CYS A 90 6.91 6.49 -5.92
CA CYS A 90 7.07 7.05 -4.58
C CYS A 90 7.17 8.57 -4.57
N HIS A 91 7.69 9.19 -5.64
CA HIS A 91 7.79 10.65 -5.73
C HIS A 91 6.45 11.29 -6.11
N SER A 92 5.93 11.04 -7.31
CA SER A 92 4.70 11.68 -7.79
C SER A 92 3.41 11.16 -7.16
N ARG A 93 3.47 10.03 -6.47
CA ARG A 93 2.29 9.31 -5.99
C ARG A 93 1.39 8.77 -7.12
N MET A 94 1.86 8.85 -8.38
CA MET A 94 1.16 8.25 -9.50
C MET A 94 1.08 6.74 -9.31
N PHE A 95 -0.06 6.15 -9.62
CA PHE A 95 -0.26 4.72 -9.44
C PHE A 95 -0.95 4.09 -10.63
N PHE A 96 -0.72 2.81 -10.77
CA PHE A 96 -1.34 1.93 -11.73
C PHE A 96 -1.91 0.73 -11.00
N VAL A 97 -3.15 0.34 -11.29
CA VAL A 97 -3.75 -0.87 -10.74
C VAL A 97 -4.31 -1.75 -11.87
N ARG A 98 -4.20 -3.06 -11.70
CA ARG A 98 -4.67 -4.04 -12.68
C ARG A 98 -5.19 -5.30 -11.98
N ALA A 99 -6.34 -5.77 -12.45
CA ALA A 99 -7.01 -6.94 -11.93
C ALA A 99 -6.55 -8.23 -12.62
N TYR A 100 -6.42 -9.31 -11.83
CA TYR A 100 -6.01 -10.64 -12.25
C TYR A 100 -6.87 -11.71 -11.57
N PRO A 101 -7.03 -12.90 -12.20
CA PRO A 101 -7.74 -14.01 -11.58
C PRO A 101 -6.95 -14.66 -10.43
N ARG A 102 -5.62 -14.55 -10.44
CA ARG A 102 -4.69 -15.19 -9.50
C ARG A 102 -3.51 -14.28 -9.18
N GLU A 103 -2.67 -14.75 -8.27
CA GLU A 103 -1.40 -14.12 -7.88
C GLU A 103 -0.26 -15.09 -8.22
N THR A 104 0.06 -15.18 -9.50
CA THR A 104 1.17 -15.98 -10.00
C THR A 104 2.34 -15.12 -10.41
N GLN A 105 3.50 -15.72 -10.60
CA GLN A 105 4.71 -15.02 -11.02
C GLN A 105 4.54 -14.34 -12.38
N GLU A 106 3.86 -15.01 -13.32
CA GLU A 106 3.56 -14.45 -14.65
C GLU A 106 2.68 -13.20 -14.55
N MET A 107 1.73 -13.19 -13.59
CA MET A 107 0.87 -12.02 -13.36
C MET A 107 1.63 -10.88 -12.69
N VAL A 108 2.62 -11.18 -11.82
CA VAL A 108 3.54 -10.16 -11.31
C VAL A 108 4.31 -9.52 -12.47
N PHE A 109 4.84 -10.33 -13.39
CA PHE A 109 5.60 -9.82 -14.55
C PHE A 109 4.73 -9.00 -15.50
N ASP A 110 3.52 -9.48 -15.84
CA ASP A 110 2.58 -8.72 -16.66
C ASP A 110 2.17 -7.40 -15.98
N ALA A 111 1.98 -7.39 -14.67
CA ALA A 111 1.64 -6.18 -13.92
C ALA A 111 2.75 -5.12 -14.01
N HIS A 112 4.01 -5.53 -13.87
CA HIS A 112 5.16 -4.63 -13.99
C HIS A 112 5.30 -4.10 -15.41
N ASP A 113 5.26 -4.99 -16.41
CA ASP A 113 5.32 -4.60 -17.83
C ASP A 113 4.25 -3.56 -18.18
N ARG A 114 2.99 -3.82 -17.80
CA ARG A 114 1.87 -2.91 -18.05
C ARG A 114 2.02 -1.58 -17.32
N ALA A 115 2.47 -1.61 -16.07
CA ALA A 115 2.70 -0.41 -15.29
C ALA A 115 3.81 0.45 -15.90
N PHE A 116 4.94 -0.16 -16.26
CA PHE A 116 6.08 0.55 -16.87
C PHE A 116 5.74 1.08 -18.26
N ALA A 117 4.97 0.34 -19.06
CA ALA A 117 4.44 0.83 -20.32
C ALA A 117 3.52 2.06 -20.13
N PHE A 118 2.67 2.04 -19.11
CA PHE A 118 1.79 3.16 -18.74
C PHE A 118 2.59 4.38 -18.27
N PHE A 119 3.56 4.19 -17.37
CA PHE A 119 4.42 5.28 -16.89
C PHE A 119 5.38 5.79 -17.96
N LYS A 120 5.62 5.03 -19.03
CA LYS A 120 6.64 5.25 -20.09
C LYS A 120 8.06 5.15 -19.55
N GLY A 121 8.24 4.38 -18.46
CA GLY A 121 9.52 4.17 -17.82
C GLY A 121 9.37 3.46 -16.47
N THR A 122 10.49 3.24 -15.82
CA THR A 122 10.56 2.63 -14.48
C THR A 122 11.49 3.43 -13.56
N CYS A 123 11.37 3.22 -12.25
CA CYS A 123 12.33 3.73 -11.28
C CYS A 123 13.54 2.82 -11.19
N THR A 124 14.64 3.32 -10.64
CA THR A 124 15.87 2.54 -10.41
C THR A 124 15.70 1.52 -9.28
N ARG A 125 14.70 1.70 -8.39
CA ARG A 125 14.46 0.85 -7.23
C ARG A 125 12.99 0.43 -7.12
N GLY A 126 12.75 -0.87 -6.92
CA GLY A 126 11.44 -1.44 -6.66
C GLY A 126 11.32 -1.91 -5.22
N ILE A 127 10.36 -1.40 -4.46
CA ILE A 127 10.11 -1.74 -3.06
C ILE A 127 8.97 -2.77 -3.00
N TYR A 128 9.27 -3.94 -2.45
CA TYR A 128 8.35 -5.08 -2.37
C TYR A 128 8.15 -5.51 -0.93
N ASP A 129 6.93 -5.96 -0.61
CA ASP A 129 6.70 -6.74 0.58
C ASP A 129 7.22 -8.18 0.39
N ASN A 130 7.16 -8.99 1.44
CA ASN A 130 7.55 -10.39 1.43
C ASN A 130 6.60 -11.23 0.55
N MET A 131 6.58 -10.96 -0.76
CA MET A 131 5.76 -11.69 -1.73
C MET A 131 6.35 -13.08 -1.97
N LYS A 132 5.57 -14.13 -1.73
CA LYS A 132 5.97 -15.52 -2.03
C LYS A 132 6.36 -15.74 -3.49
N THR A 133 5.81 -14.94 -4.41
CA THR A 133 6.11 -14.99 -5.85
C THR A 133 7.44 -14.37 -6.23
N ALA A 134 8.00 -13.50 -5.38
CA ALA A 134 9.27 -12.82 -5.62
C ALA A 134 10.41 -13.34 -4.74
N VAL A 135 10.10 -13.81 -3.52
CA VAL A 135 11.08 -14.19 -2.50
C VAL A 135 10.98 -15.69 -2.21
N GLU A 136 12.07 -16.43 -2.38
CA GLU A 136 12.14 -17.86 -2.04
C GLU A 136 12.39 -18.07 -0.54
N THR A 137 13.26 -17.26 0.05
CA THR A 137 13.65 -17.38 1.46
C THR A 137 13.81 -16.00 2.10
N ILE A 138 13.31 -15.86 3.31
CA ILE A 138 13.44 -14.67 4.15
C ILE A 138 14.47 -15.00 5.24
N PHE A 139 15.58 -14.27 5.26
CA PHE A 139 16.57 -14.30 6.34
C PHE A 139 16.26 -13.26 7.42
N VAL A 140 17.09 -13.19 8.43
CA VAL A 140 16.98 -12.17 9.48
C VAL A 140 17.27 -10.78 8.88
N GLY A 141 16.43 -9.80 9.21
CA GLY A 141 16.60 -8.43 8.72
C GLY A 141 16.09 -8.23 7.28
N LYS A 142 16.90 -7.54 6.46
CA LYS A 142 16.57 -7.19 5.06
C LYS A 142 17.06 -8.21 4.03
N GLU A 143 17.83 -9.20 4.45
CA GLU A 143 18.35 -10.20 3.52
C GLU A 143 17.24 -11.12 2.99
N ARG A 144 17.24 -11.32 1.68
CA ARG A 144 16.25 -12.12 0.95
C ARG A 144 16.95 -12.91 -0.15
N LEU A 145 16.48 -14.15 -0.35
CA LEU A 145 16.79 -14.90 -1.56
C LEU A 145 15.62 -14.73 -2.53
N TYR A 146 15.82 -13.92 -3.55
CA TYR A 146 14.83 -13.69 -4.59
C TYR A 146 14.79 -14.83 -5.59
N ASN A 147 13.59 -15.12 -6.10
CA ASN A 147 13.41 -16.06 -7.20
C ASN A 147 14.21 -15.60 -8.44
N ARG A 148 14.89 -16.56 -9.11
CA ARG A 148 15.76 -16.27 -10.26
C ARG A 148 15.00 -15.57 -11.40
N ARG A 149 13.78 -16.00 -11.73
CA ARG A 149 12.97 -15.37 -12.79
C ARG A 149 12.54 -13.95 -12.42
N PHE A 150 12.28 -13.71 -11.12
CA PHE A 150 12.00 -12.36 -10.62
C PHE A 150 13.21 -11.44 -10.78
N LEU A 151 14.41 -11.93 -10.44
CA LEU A 151 15.66 -11.17 -10.66
C LEU A 151 15.93 -10.91 -12.15
N GLN A 152 15.61 -11.86 -13.03
CA GLN A 152 15.72 -11.64 -14.48
C GLN A 152 14.79 -10.52 -14.95
N MET A 153 13.54 -10.49 -14.49
CA MET A 153 12.61 -9.39 -14.78
C MET A 153 13.13 -8.05 -14.23
N ALA A 154 13.57 -8.01 -12.98
CA ALA A 154 14.12 -6.80 -12.38
C ALA A 154 15.35 -6.29 -13.15
N SER A 155 16.26 -7.18 -13.53
CA SER A 155 17.44 -6.84 -14.33
C SER A 155 17.08 -6.35 -15.73
N HIS A 156 16.07 -6.93 -16.37
CA HIS A 156 15.59 -6.49 -17.70
C HIS A 156 15.14 -5.03 -17.68
N TYR A 157 14.45 -4.62 -16.62
CA TYR A 157 13.98 -3.24 -16.44
C TYR A 157 14.98 -2.33 -15.71
N LEU A 158 16.17 -2.81 -15.39
CA LEU A 158 17.21 -2.08 -14.63
C LEU A 158 16.72 -1.63 -13.24
N VAL A 159 15.92 -2.46 -12.59
CA VAL A 159 15.36 -2.22 -11.25
C VAL A 159 16.17 -2.99 -10.21
N ASP A 160 16.57 -2.29 -9.16
CA ASP A 160 17.11 -2.92 -7.94
C ASP A 160 15.94 -3.28 -7.00
N PRO A 161 15.65 -4.59 -6.77
CA PRO A 161 14.56 -4.99 -5.91
C PRO A 161 14.96 -4.89 -4.43
N VAL A 162 14.20 -4.12 -3.66
CA VAL A 162 14.39 -3.93 -2.22
C VAL A 162 13.19 -4.48 -1.46
N ALA A 163 13.43 -5.37 -0.50
CA ALA A 163 12.38 -5.86 0.38
C ALA A 163 12.15 -4.89 1.54
N CYS A 164 10.88 -4.71 1.92
CA CYS A 164 10.55 -4.02 3.16
C CYS A 164 11.09 -4.79 4.37
N THR A 165 11.55 -4.06 5.38
CA THR A 165 11.91 -4.68 6.67
C THR A 165 10.65 -5.26 7.31
N PRO A 166 10.66 -6.51 7.83
CA PRO A 166 9.53 -7.06 8.56
C PRO A 166 9.08 -6.11 9.69
N ALA A 167 7.78 -5.90 9.82
CA ALA A 167 7.16 -5.01 10.81
C ALA A 167 7.45 -3.50 10.67
N SER A 168 8.07 -3.05 9.58
CA SER A 168 8.32 -1.62 9.30
C SER A 168 7.19 -1.02 8.45
N GLY A 169 6.00 -0.89 9.04
CA GLY A 169 4.82 -0.31 8.36
C GLY A 169 5.05 1.08 7.76
N TRP A 170 6.02 1.84 8.27
CA TRP A 170 6.38 3.15 7.75
C TRP A 170 7.07 3.11 6.37
N GLU A 171 7.82 2.04 6.06
CA GLU A 171 8.43 1.85 4.73
C GLU A 171 7.37 1.57 3.64
N LYS A 172 6.23 0.98 4.03
CA LYS A 172 5.15 0.56 3.13
C LYS A 172 3.91 1.47 3.18
N GLY A 173 3.84 2.39 4.13
CA GLY A 173 2.64 3.18 4.45
C GLY A 173 2.00 3.90 3.25
N GLN A 174 2.76 4.21 2.20
CA GLN A 174 2.25 4.87 1.00
C GLN A 174 1.37 3.94 0.16
N VAL A 175 1.83 2.71 -0.13
CA VAL A 175 1.07 1.77 -0.95
C VAL A 175 -0.11 1.16 -0.17
N GLU A 176 0.03 0.93 1.13
CA GLU A 176 -1.07 0.47 1.99
C GLU A 176 -2.21 1.49 2.04
N SER A 177 -1.87 2.77 2.21
CA SER A 177 -2.85 3.87 2.13
C SER A 177 -3.53 3.93 0.78
N GLN A 178 -2.80 3.68 -0.32
CA GLN A 178 -3.37 3.61 -1.66
C GLN A 178 -4.31 2.41 -1.82
N VAL A 179 -3.92 1.21 -1.37
CA VAL A 179 -4.80 0.02 -1.41
C VAL A 179 -6.13 0.33 -0.73
N GLY A 180 -6.11 0.95 0.45
CA GLY A 180 -7.32 1.39 1.15
C GLY A 180 -8.16 2.39 0.33
N THR A 181 -7.51 3.38 -0.28
CA THR A 181 -8.16 4.39 -1.12
C THR A 181 -8.77 3.77 -2.38
N VAL A 182 -8.06 2.88 -3.07
CA VAL A 182 -8.54 2.18 -4.27
C VAL A 182 -9.74 1.30 -3.92
N ARG A 183 -9.66 0.52 -2.84
CA ARG A 183 -10.79 -0.29 -2.35
C ARG A 183 -12.04 0.54 -2.14
N GLN A 184 -11.91 1.65 -1.41
CA GLN A 184 -13.05 2.50 -1.08
C GLN A 184 -13.61 3.26 -2.29
N ARG A 185 -12.75 3.78 -3.18
CA ARG A 185 -13.18 4.65 -4.28
C ARG A 185 -13.50 3.91 -5.56
N PHE A 186 -12.84 2.75 -5.83
CA PHE A 186 -13.00 2.03 -7.08
C PHE A 186 -13.88 0.79 -6.91
N PHE A 187 -13.83 0.12 -5.76
CA PHE A 187 -14.55 -1.13 -5.53
C PHE A 187 -15.76 -0.99 -4.60
N SER A 188 -16.10 0.22 -4.17
CA SER A 188 -17.32 0.52 -3.42
C SER A 188 -18.10 1.66 -4.12
N PRO A 189 -19.35 1.40 -4.58
CA PRO A 189 -20.07 0.12 -4.57
C PRO A 189 -19.41 -0.95 -5.44
N ARG A 190 -19.84 -2.22 -5.25
CA ARG A 190 -19.26 -3.37 -5.98
C ARG A 190 -19.38 -3.22 -7.49
N VAL A 191 -18.24 -3.30 -8.18
CA VAL A 191 -18.13 -3.14 -9.62
C VAL A 191 -18.77 -4.34 -10.35
N ARG A 192 -19.44 -4.08 -11.46
CA ARG A 192 -20.05 -5.07 -12.34
C ARG A 192 -19.53 -4.85 -13.76
N VAL A 193 -18.95 -5.88 -14.35
CA VAL A 193 -18.36 -5.86 -15.70
C VAL A 193 -18.61 -7.20 -16.41
N LYS A 194 -18.34 -7.24 -17.71
CA LYS A 194 -18.48 -8.46 -18.51
C LYS A 194 -17.18 -9.28 -18.54
N SER A 195 -16.02 -8.66 -18.42
CA SER A 195 -14.73 -9.35 -18.51
C SER A 195 -13.62 -8.65 -17.73
N TYR A 196 -12.46 -9.31 -17.60
CA TYR A 196 -11.25 -8.70 -17.03
C TYR A 196 -10.70 -7.57 -17.90
N GLU A 197 -10.87 -7.64 -19.22
CA GLU A 197 -10.46 -6.60 -20.16
C GLU A 197 -11.24 -5.31 -19.91
N GLU A 198 -12.55 -5.40 -19.80
CA GLU A 198 -13.41 -4.26 -19.47
C GLU A 198 -13.06 -3.68 -18.09
N LEU A 199 -12.88 -4.54 -17.08
CA LEU A 199 -12.48 -4.12 -15.75
C LEU A 199 -11.15 -3.38 -15.78
N ASN A 200 -10.15 -3.90 -16.50
CA ASN A 200 -8.82 -3.33 -16.54
C ASN A 200 -8.76 -2.02 -17.34
N ALA A 201 -9.56 -1.87 -18.40
CA ALA A 201 -9.72 -0.61 -19.10
C ALA A 201 -10.33 0.45 -18.17
N TRP A 202 -11.39 0.10 -17.47
CA TRP A 202 -12.05 0.96 -16.50
C TRP A 202 -11.11 1.36 -15.34
N LEU A 203 -10.33 0.40 -14.79
CA LEU A 203 -9.35 0.68 -13.74
C LEU A 203 -8.29 1.67 -14.19
N LEU A 204 -7.79 1.55 -15.41
CA LEU A 204 -6.80 2.49 -15.98
C LEU A 204 -7.37 3.91 -16.07
N ASP A 205 -8.61 4.06 -16.57
CA ASP A 205 -9.28 5.35 -16.64
C ASP A 205 -9.47 5.95 -15.24
N LYS A 206 -9.81 5.12 -14.25
CA LYS A 206 -9.93 5.55 -12.84
C LYS A 206 -8.59 6.01 -12.24
N CYS A 207 -7.48 5.34 -12.55
CA CYS A 207 -6.14 5.77 -12.12
C CYS A 207 -5.82 7.17 -12.66
N ILE A 208 -6.06 7.39 -13.95
CA ILE A 208 -5.81 8.69 -14.61
C ILE A 208 -6.72 9.78 -14.04
N ALA A 209 -8.01 9.52 -13.94
CA ALA A 209 -8.98 10.46 -13.41
C ALA A 209 -8.66 10.83 -11.94
N SER A 210 -8.32 9.84 -11.11
CA SER A 210 -7.92 10.05 -9.72
C SER A 210 -6.65 10.90 -9.62
N ALA A 211 -5.64 10.63 -10.43
CA ALA A 211 -4.39 11.41 -10.43
C ALA A 211 -4.60 12.87 -10.85
N ARG A 212 -5.51 13.12 -11.80
CA ARG A 212 -5.86 14.47 -12.25
C ARG A 212 -6.67 15.27 -11.23
N SER A 213 -7.49 14.62 -10.44
CA SER A 213 -8.36 15.27 -9.46
C SER A 213 -7.74 15.39 -8.06
N SER A 214 -6.81 14.50 -7.71
CA SER A 214 -6.20 14.47 -6.38
C SER A 214 -5.01 15.40 -6.29
N LYS A 215 -4.96 16.21 -5.23
CA LYS A 215 -3.79 17.02 -4.90
C LYS A 215 -2.64 16.12 -4.42
N HIS A 216 -1.43 16.50 -4.76
CA HIS A 216 -0.24 15.84 -4.23
C HIS A 216 -0.10 16.13 -2.72
N PRO A 217 0.18 15.15 -1.87
CA PRO A 217 0.17 15.33 -0.42
C PRO A 217 1.23 16.30 0.10
N GLU A 218 2.35 16.44 -0.58
CA GLU A 218 3.48 17.29 -0.20
C GLU A 218 3.51 18.58 -1.03
N LEU A 219 3.19 18.50 -2.32
CA LEU A 219 3.13 19.63 -3.26
C LEU A 219 1.66 20.03 -3.47
N THR A 220 1.05 20.61 -2.45
CA THR A 220 -0.40 20.84 -2.37
C THR A 220 -0.97 21.82 -3.42
N ASP A 221 -0.10 22.57 -4.09
CA ASP A 221 -0.41 23.44 -5.22
C ASP A 221 -0.59 22.66 -6.54
N LYS A 222 -0.18 21.40 -6.59
CA LYS A 222 -0.19 20.53 -7.79
C LYS A 222 -1.03 19.30 -7.60
N THR A 223 -1.53 18.77 -8.71
CA THR A 223 -2.15 17.44 -8.75
C THR A 223 -1.07 16.34 -8.85
N VAL A 224 -1.44 15.12 -8.47
CA VAL A 224 -0.60 13.93 -8.66
C VAL A 224 -0.18 13.79 -10.13
N TRP A 225 -1.10 14.08 -11.06
CA TRP A 225 -0.83 14.02 -12.50
C TRP A 225 0.23 15.04 -12.95
N GLU A 226 0.16 16.28 -12.48
CA GLU A 226 1.14 17.32 -12.81
C GLU A 226 2.53 16.99 -12.28
N VAL A 227 2.62 16.44 -11.07
CA VAL A 227 3.90 15.97 -10.50
C VAL A 227 4.44 14.79 -11.30
N PHE A 228 3.57 13.83 -11.68
CA PHE A 228 3.95 12.70 -12.51
C PHE A 228 4.50 13.13 -13.88
N GLN A 229 3.88 14.12 -14.55
CA GLN A 229 4.40 14.61 -15.83
C GLN A 229 5.83 15.18 -15.69
N LYS A 230 6.15 15.78 -14.53
CA LYS A 230 7.50 16.26 -14.22
C LYS A 230 8.47 15.15 -13.83
N GLU A 231 7.98 14.05 -13.24
CA GLU A 231 8.79 12.89 -12.90
C GLU A 231 9.15 12.05 -14.12
N ARG A 232 8.28 11.94 -15.12
CA ARG A 232 8.47 11.08 -16.30
C ARG A 232 9.85 11.18 -16.98
N PRO A 233 10.43 12.37 -17.22
CA PRO A 233 11.76 12.48 -17.82
C PRO A 233 12.90 11.88 -16.98
N HIS A 234 12.67 11.64 -15.71
CA HIS A 234 13.64 11.05 -14.77
C HIS A 234 13.53 9.53 -14.64
N LEU A 235 12.50 8.94 -15.22
CA LEU A 235 12.34 7.49 -15.26
C LEU A 235 13.34 6.87 -16.24
N VAL A 236 13.83 5.67 -15.92
CA VAL A 236 14.55 4.83 -16.89
C VAL A 236 13.56 4.49 -18.02
N PRO A 237 13.90 4.73 -19.29
CA PRO A 237 12.97 4.51 -20.39
C PRO A 237 12.45 3.07 -20.46
N TYR A 238 11.16 2.92 -20.73
CA TYR A 238 10.56 1.58 -20.89
C TYR A 238 11.14 0.86 -22.11
N ALA A 239 11.78 -0.29 -21.87
CA ALA A 239 12.48 -1.05 -22.91
C ALA A 239 11.56 -2.00 -23.71
N GLY A 240 10.29 -2.14 -23.33
CA GLY A 240 9.40 -3.15 -23.89
C GLY A 240 9.58 -4.53 -23.23
N ARG A 241 8.86 -5.53 -23.75
CA ARG A 241 9.00 -6.95 -23.32
C ARG A 241 10.20 -7.60 -23.98
#